data_976f641dee3615a028fbd5bfab6cbe0c
#
_entry.id   976f641dee3615a028fbd5bfab6cbe0c
#
_cell.length_a   1.000
_cell.length_b   1.000
_cell.length_c   1.000
_cell.angle_alpha   90.00
_cell.angle_beta   90.00
_cell.angle_gamma   90.00
#
_symmetry.space_group_name_H-M   'P 1'
#
loop_
_entity.id
_entity.type
_entity.pdbx_description
1 polymer ?
#
loop_
_entity_poly.entity_id
_entity_poly.type
_entity_poly.pdbx_seq_one_letter_code
_entity_poly.pdbx_strand_id
1 'polypeptide(L)'
;MVGWARGHRWFLGVLGLGAVLRVITMLGYRPAIWFPDSYTYVVTALKPRPDLVRPAGYPMFLRLLEPFHSFAAVALVQHLLGLLVGVLVYLTARRLRTPGWAAVLASVPSLLDAYQIELEHLLVSDTLFAALVMSAVCLGLSREIGWRTACGIGLLVAAATLTRTVGLPLVVIFACWLIYRMRGRVLMAGVMLAAAALPILGYGAWFHAVHDRIGIVGANGVFLYSKTMTFADCAVMRPPADLAVLCDPRPPAQRPPAQEYVWSPDSPLVRLPGITFSEENDELAGRFASLAIRSQPLGYLGSVLSELARSFPLSRPVYPDQEVYDYYEFPAAPPAPPGRYPATVGAERAERDYERGPIATRIVEPYAGWMRAYQDVVWLPGAAVLLILLVPPVAAGVRRLRPESPMWVLPWTTAVVLLVMPPAVAEFDYRYVLPAVPAACLAAALVAGKPSFRNIPRNVRI
;
A
#
# COMPACT_ATOMS: atom_id res chain seq x y z
N MET A 1 0.20 36.83 -3.59
CA MET A 1 0.89 35.63 -4.15
C MET A 1 2.40 35.64 -3.92
N VAL A 2 3.14 36.73 -4.20
CA VAL A 2 4.61 36.77 -4.04
C VAL A 2 5.10 36.54 -2.61
N GLY A 3 4.42 37.06 -1.58
CA GLY A 3 4.79 36.85 -0.17
C GLY A 3 4.62 35.41 0.30
N TRP A 4 3.56 34.71 -0.18
CA TRP A 4 3.34 33.28 0.11
C TRP A 4 4.43 32.42 -0.53
N ALA A 5 4.76 32.63 -1.79
CA ALA A 5 5.80 31.90 -2.50
C ALA A 5 7.17 32.01 -1.83
N ARG A 6 7.53 33.19 -1.31
CA ARG A 6 8.79 33.40 -0.57
C ARG A 6 8.86 32.56 0.71
N GLY A 7 7.74 32.40 1.44
CA GLY A 7 7.66 31.59 2.65
C GLY A 7 7.72 30.08 2.38
N HIS A 8 7.46 29.62 1.15
CA HIS A 8 7.37 28.22 0.75
C HIS A 8 8.41 27.83 -0.33
N ARG A 9 9.38 28.70 -0.63
CA ARG A 9 10.32 28.53 -1.76
C ARG A 9 11.03 27.18 -1.80
N TRP A 10 11.47 26.68 -0.66
CA TRP A 10 12.17 25.39 -0.58
C TRP A 10 11.25 24.21 -0.92
N PHE A 11 10.02 24.24 -0.42
CA PHE A 11 9.03 23.24 -0.78
C PHE A 11 8.68 23.28 -2.27
N LEU A 12 8.48 24.48 -2.82
CA LEU A 12 8.18 24.66 -4.25
C LEU A 12 9.34 24.17 -5.13
N GLY A 13 10.59 24.37 -4.69
CA GLY A 13 11.76 23.81 -5.37
C GLY A 13 11.77 22.29 -5.37
N VAL A 14 11.52 21.66 -4.22
CA VAL A 14 11.44 20.17 -4.11
C VAL A 14 10.26 19.63 -4.92
N LEU A 15 9.10 20.27 -4.86
CA LEU A 15 7.91 19.87 -5.65
C LEU A 15 8.17 20.00 -7.15
N GLY A 16 8.80 21.10 -7.58
CA GLY A 16 9.18 21.32 -8.98
C GLY A 16 10.17 20.26 -9.48
N LEU A 17 11.20 19.93 -8.67
CA LEU A 17 12.13 18.85 -9.02
C LEU A 17 11.40 17.51 -9.12
N GLY A 18 10.53 17.19 -8.15
CA GLY A 18 9.72 15.97 -8.20
C GLY A 18 8.80 15.89 -9.42
N ALA A 19 8.24 17.02 -9.87
CA ALA A 19 7.46 17.10 -11.09
C ALA A 19 8.32 16.87 -12.34
N VAL A 20 9.52 17.45 -12.41
CA VAL A 20 10.48 17.25 -13.51
C VAL A 20 10.89 15.77 -13.63
N LEU A 21 11.20 15.11 -12.51
CA LEU A 21 11.56 13.68 -12.52
C LEU A 21 10.41 12.82 -13.08
N ARG A 22 9.17 13.11 -12.74
CA ARG A 22 7.99 12.40 -13.29
C ARG A 22 7.81 12.64 -14.77
N VAL A 23 8.05 13.85 -15.25
CA VAL A 23 8.06 14.13 -16.69
C VAL A 23 9.15 13.33 -17.39
N ILE A 24 10.36 13.27 -16.83
CA ILE A 24 11.46 12.46 -17.39
C ILE A 24 11.06 10.98 -17.41
N THR A 25 10.45 10.45 -16.33
CA THR A 25 9.94 9.07 -16.28
C THR A 25 8.93 8.81 -17.39
N MET A 26 7.94 9.68 -17.55
CA MET A 26 6.93 9.57 -18.61
C MET A 26 7.52 9.68 -20.02
N LEU A 27 8.62 10.40 -20.22
CA LEU A 27 9.33 10.47 -21.49
C LEU A 27 10.16 9.22 -21.74
N GLY A 28 10.71 8.61 -20.69
CA GLY A 28 11.60 7.45 -20.72
C GLY A 28 10.89 6.11 -20.88
N TYR A 29 9.68 5.95 -20.34
CA TYR A 29 8.96 4.68 -20.25
C TYR A 29 7.51 4.82 -20.74
N ARG A 30 7.23 4.48 -22.00
CA ARG A 30 5.93 4.72 -22.64
C ARG A 30 5.21 3.43 -22.99
N PRO A 31 3.88 3.30 -22.79
CA PRO A 31 2.96 4.25 -22.16
C PRO A 31 3.02 4.20 -20.62
N ALA A 32 3.41 3.06 -20.05
CA ALA A 32 3.54 2.77 -18.61
C ALA A 32 4.43 1.55 -18.42
N ILE A 33 4.79 1.23 -17.16
CA ILE A 33 5.47 -0.01 -16.78
C ILE A 33 4.44 -1.00 -16.23
N TRP A 34 4.67 -2.29 -16.48
CA TRP A 34 3.75 -3.37 -16.16
C TRP A 34 4.26 -4.21 -14.99
N PHE A 35 3.33 -4.61 -14.13
CA PHE A 35 3.52 -5.58 -13.07
C PHE A 35 2.57 -6.77 -13.30
N PRO A 36 2.83 -7.98 -12.80
CA PRO A 36 1.93 -9.13 -13.00
C PRO A 36 0.47 -8.86 -12.62
N ASP A 37 0.22 -8.06 -11.57
CA ASP A 37 -1.12 -7.67 -11.14
C ASP A 37 -1.85 -6.77 -12.14
N SER A 38 -1.12 -5.97 -12.91
CA SER A 38 -1.69 -4.98 -13.86
C SER A 38 -2.65 -5.62 -14.86
N TYR A 39 -2.31 -6.81 -15.33
CA TYR A 39 -3.12 -7.53 -16.31
C TYR A 39 -4.48 -7.94 -15.74
N THR A 40 -4.53 -8.41 -14.49
CA THR A 40 -5.77 -8.73 -13.80
C THR A 40 -6.61 -7.48 -13.57
N TYR A 41 -5.98 -6.37 -13.19
CA TYR A 41 -6.67 -5.09 -12.99
C TYR A 41 -7.35 -4.60 -14.27
N VAL A 42 -6.68 -4.72 -15.43
CA VAL A 42 -7.25 -4.31 -16.72
C VAL A 42 -8.43 -5.21 -17.11
N VAL A 43 -8.33 -6.52 -16.94
CA VAL A 43 -9.45 -7.45 -17.20
C VAL A 43 -10.66 -7.09 -16.35
N THR A 44 -10.45 -6.82 -15.05
CA THR A 44 -11.52 -6.42 -14.14
C THR A 44 -12.09 -5.03 -14.47
N ALA A 45 -11.27 -4.09 -14.95
CA ALA A 45 -11.73 -2.78 -15.39
C ALA A 45 -12.64 -2.85 -16.61
N LEU A 46 -12.28 -3.66 -17.61
CA LEU A 46 -13.03 -3.83 -18.85
C LEU A 46 -14.31 -4.65 -18.66
N LYS A 47 -14.28 -5.66 -17.80
CA LYS A 47 -15.43 -6.47 -17.41
C LYS A 47 -15.58 -6.48 -15.89
N PRO A 48 -16.30 -5.49 -15.31
CA PRO A 48 -16.47 -5.38 -13.87
C PRO A 48 -17.01 -6.66 -13.24
N ARG A 49 -16.13 -7.38 -12.59
CA ARG A 49 -16.42 -8.56 -11.80
C ARG A 49 -15.43 -8.60 -10.65
N PRO A 50 -15.83 -8.78 -9.39
CA PRO A 50 -14.90 -8.90 -8.28
C PRO A 50 -13.91 -10.03 -8.54
N ASP A 51 -12.63 -9.77 -8.36
CA ASP A 51 -11.58 -10.79 -8.44
C ASP A 51 -11.44 -11.51 -7.09
N LEU A 52 -11.08 -12.80 -7.11
CA LEU A 52 -10.93 -13.59 -5.88
C LEU A 52 -9.73 -13.15 -5.04
N VAL A 53 -8.72 -12.56 -5.67
CA VAL A 53 -7.44 -12.21 -5.01
C VAL A 53 -7.36 -10.72 -4.69
N ARG A 54 -7.88 -9.86 -5.59
CA ARG A 54 -7.69 -8.40 -5.53
C ARG A 54 -9.00 -7.65 -5.47
N PRO A 55 -9.18 -6.68 -4.55
CA PRO A 55 -10.37 -5.84 -4.53
C PRO A 55 -10.48 -4.99 -5.79
N ALA A 56 -11.72 -4.61 -6.17
CA ALA A 56 -11.98 -3.92 -7.42
C ALA A 56 -11.73 -2.39 -7.39
N GLY A 57 -11.26 -1.81 -6.29
CA GLY A 57 -11.11 -0.35 -6.20
C GLY A 57 -10.16 0.24 -7.25
N TYR A 58 -8.98 -0.36 -7.43
CA TYR A 58 -8.06 0.06 -8.47
C TYR A 58 -8.54 -0.27 -9.90
N PRO A 59 -9.09 -1.45 -10.18
CA PRO A 59 -9.80 -1.68 -11.45
C PRO A 59 -10.87 -0.63 -11.78
N MET A 60 -11.65 -0.17 -10.81
CA MET A 60 -12.66 0.87 -11.04
C MET A 60 -12.03 2.25 -11.30
N PHE A 61 -10.88 2.53 -10.71
CA PHE A 61 -10.07 3.71 -11.07
C PHE A 61 -9.56 3.61 -12.53
N LEU A 62 -9.06 2.45 -12.96
CA LEU A 62 -8.71 2.24 -14.38
C LEU A 62 -9.92 2.40 -15.30
N ARG A 63 -11.08 1.85 -14.92
CA ARG A 63 -12.32 2.01 -15.68
C ARG A 63 -12.76 3.46 -15.81
N LEU A 64 -12.56 4.28 -14.78
CA LEU A 64 -12.86 5.71 -14.85
C LEU A 64 -11.99 6.44 -15.89
N LEU A 65 -10.77 5.95 -16.10
CA LEU A 65 -9.82 6.51 -17.07
C LEU A 65 -9.86 5.81 -18.44
N GLU A 66 -10.59 4.70 -18.57
CA GLU A 66 -10.72 3.93 -19.82
C GLU A 66 -11.17 4.77 -21.01
N PRO A 67 -12.09 5.75 -20.90
CA PRO A 67 -12.52 6.57 -22.03
C PRO A 67 -11.39 7.36 -22.72
N PHE A 68 -10.25 7.54 -22.05
CA PHE A 68 -9.07 8.16 -22.65
C PHE A 68 -8.26 7.19 -23.54
N HIS A 69 -8.51 5.89 -23.46
CA HIS A 69 -7.78 4.84 -24.16
C HIS A 69 -6.25 5.01 -24.08
N SER A 70 -5.72 5.30 -22.88
CA SER A 70 -4.31 5.60 -22.69
C SER A 70 -3.78 5.21 -21.30
N PHE A 71 -2.85 4.26 -21.27
CA PHE A 71 -2.12 3.96 -20.03
C PHE A 71 -1.14 5.09 -19.64
N ALA A 72 -0.70 5.90 -20.59
CA ALA A 72 0.06 7.10 -20.28
C ALA A 72 -0.79 8.11 -19.48
N ALA A 73 -2.08 8.21 -19.76
CA ALA A 73 -2.99 9.03 -18.95
C ALA A 73 -3.15 8.46 -17.54
N VAL A 74 -3.21 7.14 -17.39
CA VAL A 74 -3.24 6.47 -16.06
C VAL A 74 -1.97 6.79 -15.29
N ALA A 75 -0.78 6.59 -15.89
CA ALA A 75 0.50 6.90 -15.28
C ALA A 75 0.60 8.39 -14.89
N LEU A 76 0.14 9.31 -15.75
CA LEU A 76 0.09 10.74 -15.43
C LEU A 76 -0.75 11.01 -14.18
N VAL A 77 -1.95 10.44 -14.10
CA VAL A 77 -2.82 10.64 -12.92
C VAL A 77 -2.16 10.04 -11.66
N GLN A 78 -1.50 8.89 -11.74
CA GLN A 78 -0.75 8.31 -10.63
C GLN A 78 0.41 9.22 -10.19
N HIS A 79 1.16 9.80 -11.12
CA HIS A 79 2.19 10.79 -10.81
C HIS A 79 1.63 12.06 -10.14
N LEU A 80 0.46 12.52 -10.58
CA LEU A 80 -0.23 13.65 -9.93
C LEU A 80 -0.69 13.28 -8.52
N LEU A 81 -1.15 12.05 -8.29
CA LEU A 81 -1.48 11.55 -6.95
C LEU A 81 -0.25 11.47 -6.04
N GLY A 82 0.90 11.03 -6.55
CA GLY A 82 2.17 11.03 -5.80
C GLY A 82 2.62 12.44 -5.40
N LEU A 83 2.54 13.40 -6.33
CA LEU A 83 2.79 14.82 -6.02
C LEU A 83 1.79 15.36 -4.99
N LEU A 84 0.51 14.99 -5.09
CA LEU A 84 -0.52 15.35 -4.12
C LEU A 84 -0.20 14.81 -2.73
N VAL A 85 0.30 13.58 -2.59
CA VAL A 85 0.73 13.02 -1.30
C VAL A 85 1.81 13.90 -0.66
N GLY A 86 2.84 14.29 -1.40
CA GLY A 86 3.87 15.21 -0.91
C GLY A 86 3.32 16.57 -0.49
N VAL A 87 2.38 17.13 -1.26
CA VAL A 87 1.67 18.39 -0.93
C VAL A 87 0.85 18.23 0.36
N LEU A 88 0.12 17.11 0.52
CA LEU A 88 -0.69 16.84 1.70
C LEU A 88 0.19 16.73 2.96
N VAL A 89 1.32 16.02 2.89
CA VAL A 89 2.30 15.93 4.00
C VAL A 89 2.76 17.34 4.39
N TYR A 90 3.25 18.11 3.42
CA TYR A 90 3.77 19.45 3.67
C TYR A 90 2.72 20.38 4.26
N LEU A 91 1.56 20.52 3.61
CA LEU A 91 0.51 21.44 4.05
C LEU A 91 -0.05 21.06 5.42
N THR A 92 -0.22 19.75 5.70
CA THR A 92 -0.69 19.27 7.01
C THR A 92 0.32 19.60 8.11
N ALA A 93 1.60 19.34 7.89
CA ALA A 93 2.67 19.70 8.82
C ALA A 93 2.68 21.21 9.09
N ARG A 94 2.62 22.04 8.04
CA ARG A 94 2.60 23.51 8.15
C ARG A 94 1.37 24.04 8.87
N ARG A 95 0.19 23.51 8.56
CA ARG A 95 -1.07 23.84 9.25
C ARG A 95 -1.00 23.55 10.75
N LEU A 96 -0.30 22.48 11.13
CA LEU A 96 -0.09 22.07 12.51
C LEU A 96 1.15 22.76 13.15
N ARG A 97 1.66 23.85 12.55
CA ARG A 97 2.77 24.67 13.05
C ARG A 97 4.10 23.93 13.18
N THR A 98 4.32 22.91 12.38
CA THR A 98 5.64 22.30 12.25
C THR A 98 6.61 23.32 11.61
N PRO A 99 7.88 23.40 12.06
CA PRO A 99 8.89 24.23 11.41
C PRO A 99 9.00 23.96 9.91
N GLY A 100 9.24 25.01 9.12
CA GLY A 100 9.23 24.90 7.67
C GLY A 100 10.22 23.85 7.13
N TRP A 101 11.42 23.79 7.69
CA TRP A 101 12.43 22.82 7.31
C TRP A 101 11.97 21.37 7.55
N ALA A 102 11.33 21.09 8.69
CA ALA A 102 10.84 19.74 9.03
C ALA A 102 9.67 19.34 8.12
N ALA A 103 8.78 20.29 7.76
CA ALA A 103 7.69 20.04 6.83
C ALA A 103 8.22 19.74 5.41
N VAL A 104 9.28 20.43 4.95
CA VAL A 104 9.94 20.14 3.67
C VAL A 104 10.58 18.75 3.72
N LEU A 105 11.41 18.46 4.74
CA LEU A 105 12.07 17.15 4.87
C LEU A 105 11.05 15.99 4.88
N ALA A 106 9.91 16.15 5.56
CA ALA A 106 8.87 15.13 5.59
C ALA A 106 8.23 14.87 4.23
N SER A 107 8.22 15.83 3.33
CA SER A 107 7.67 15.67 1.97
C SER A 107 8.69 15.09 0.97
N VAL A 108 9.99 15.16 1.28
CA VAL A 108 11.08 14.73 0.36
C VAL A 108 10.92 13.28 -0.08
N PRO A 109 10.71 12.27 0.80
CA PRO A 109 10.59 10.89 0.34
C PRO A 109 9.44 10.68 -0.65
N SER A 110 8.27 11.25 -0.39
CA SER A 110 7.11 11.15 -1.30
C SER A 110 7.35 11.83 -2.65
N LEU A 111 8.23 12.82 -2.72
CA LEU A 111 8.46 13.63 -3.91
C LEU A 111 9.66 13.17 -4.73
N LEU A 112 10.72 12.67 -4.08
CA LEU A 112 12.02 12.44 -4.71
C LEU A 112 12.53 10.99 -4.61
N ASP A 113 11.93 10.10 -3.82
CA ASP A 113 12.36 8.70 -3.79
C ASP A 113 12.13 8.04 -5.16
N ALA A 114 13.17 7.44 -5.72
CA ALA A 114 13.12 6.89 -7.09
C ALA A 114 12.18 5.69 -7.18
N TYR A 115 12.13 4.83 -6.13
CA TYR A 115 11.20 3.69 -6.10
C TYR A 115 9.75 4.13 -5.94
N GLN A 116 9.49 5.25 -5.25
CA GLN A 116 8.16 5.85 -5.21
C GLN A 116 7.75 6.36 -6.61
N ILE A 117 8.65 7.00 -7.34
CA ILE A 117 8.39 7.52 -8.70
C ILE A 117 8.18 6.37 -9.69
N GLU A 118 8.96 5.31 -9.56
CA GLU A 118 8.80 4.08 -10.34
C GLU A 118 7.44 3.42 -10.05
N LEU A 119 7.09 3.23 -8.77
CA LEU A 119 5.80 2.67 -8.34
C LEU A 119 4.60 3.48 -8.86
N GLU A 120 4.74 4.79 -9.01
CA GLU A 120 3.73 5.65 -9.64
C GLU A 120 3.62 5.43 -11.15
N HIS A 121 4.66 4.92 -11.80
CA HIS A 121 4.67 4.63 -13.23
C HIS A 121 4.24 3.18 -13.53
N LEU A 122 4.28 2.30 -12.54
CA LEU A 122 3.68 0.97 -12.58
C LEU A 122 2.15 1.05 -12.54
N LEU A 123 1.49 0.20 -13.32
CA LEU A 123 0.02 0.08 -13.27
C LEU A 123 -0.42 -0.76 -12.07
N VAL A 124 -0.23 -0.23 -10.85
CA VAL A 124 -0.53 -0.89 -9.57
C VAL A 124 -1.33 0.01 -8.62
N SER A 125 -1.97 -0.61 -7.65
CA SER A 125 -2.91 0.05 -6.74
C SER A 125 -2.28 0.94 -5.67
N ASP A 126 -0.98 0.87 -5.49
CA ASP A 126 -0.26 1.38 -4.32
C ASP A 126 -0.30 2.91 -4.20
N THR A 127 -0.13 3.63 -5.31
CA THR A 127 -0.17 5.10 -5.34
C THR A 127 -1.55 5.65 -5.04
N LEU A 128 -2.60 5.05 -5.62
CA LEU A 128 -3.99 5.43 -5.33
C LEU A 128 -4.30 5.17 -3.85
N PHE A 129 -3.90 4.02 -3.33
CA PHE A 129 -4.06 3.65 -1.93
C PHE A 129 -3.39 4.66 -1.00
N ALA A 130 -2.11 5.00 -1.25
CA ALA A 130 -1.37 5.97 -0.45
C ALA A 130 -2.03 7.36 -0.46
N ALA A 131 -2.53 7.82 -1.60
CA ALA A 131 -3.22 9.10 -1.72
C ALA A 131 -4.54 9.12 -0.93
N LEU A 132 -5.32 8.04 -0.96
CA LEU A 132 -6.57 7.89 -0.19
C LEU A 132 -6.28 7.87 1.32
N VAL A 133 -5.30 7.08 1.77
CA VAL A 133 -4.89 7.00 3.18
C VAL A 133 -4.38 8.34 3.68
N MET A 134 -3.49 9.01 2.94
CA MET A 134 -2.97 10.31 3.36
C MET A 134 -4.04 11.40 3.38
N SER A 135 -4.99 11.36 2.46
CA SER A 135 -6.16 12.26 2.49
C SER A 135 -7.01 12.04 3.75
N ALA A 136 -7.26 10.77 4.12
CA ALA A 136 -7.97 10.43 5.37
C ALA A 136 -7.18 10.90 6.60
N VAL A 137 -5.86 10.70 6.66
CA VAL A 137 -4.98 11.20 7.75
C VAL A 137 -5.09 12.72 7.87
N CYS A 138 -5.01 13.45 6.74
CA CYS A 138 -5.11 14.91 6.73
C CYS A 138 -6.46 15.41 7.24
N LEU A 139 -7.57 14.74 6.89
CA LEU A 139 -8.90 15.03 7.43
C LEU A 139 -8.99 14.68 8.93
N GLY A 140 -8.44 13.54 9.36
CA GLY A 140 -8.39 13.12 10.78
C GLY A 140 -7.60 14.08 11.67
N LEU A 141 -6.67 14.82 11.08
CA LEU A 141 -5.88 15.89 11.75
C LEU A 141 -6.50 17.28 11.58
N SER A 142 -7.70 17.41 11.03
CA SER A 142 -8.41 18.68 10.90
C SER A 142 -8.73 19.28 12.27
N ARG A 143 -8.78 20.63 12.35
CA ARG A 143 -9.07 21.34 13.58
C ARG A 143 -10.46 21.00 14.13
N GLU A 144 -11.45 21.05 13.27
CA GLU A 144 -12.85 20.76 13.59
C GLU A 144 -13.27 19.51 12.82
N ILE A 145 -13.80 18.54 13.56
CA ILE A 145 -14.34 17.32 12.98
C ILE A 145 -15.85 17.36 13.17
N GLY A 146 -16.54 17.85 12.13
CA GLY A 146 -17.97 17.74 12.00
C GLY A 146 -18.38 16.46 11.26
N TRP A 147 -19.69 16.25 11.10
CA TRP A 147 -20.24 15.06 10.43
C TRP A 147 -19.73 14.89 8.99
N ARG A 148 -19.56 16.01 8.23
CA ARG A 148 -19.03 15.97 6.85
C ARG A 148 -17.59 15.46 6.81
N THR A 149 -16.75 15.94 7.74
CA THR A 149 -15.36 15.48 7.84
C THR A 149 -15.30 14.02 8.26
N ALA A 150 -16.12 13.59 9.25
CA ALA A 150 -16.20 12.19 9.66
C ALA A 150 -16.67 11.28 8.50
N CYS A 151 -17.71 11.69 7.77
CA CYS A 151 -18.17 10.99 6.58
C CYS A 151 -17.07 10.90 5.51
N GLY A 152 -16.37 12.00 5.22
CA GLY A 152 -15.26 12.02 4.26
C GLY A 152 -14.12 11.07 4.67
N ILE A 153 -13.75 11.00 5.96
CA ILE A 153 -12.77 10.03 6.47
C ILE A 153 -13.27 8.60 6.22
N GLY A 154 -14.53 8.29 6.56
CA GLY A 154 -15.12 6.97 6.36
C GLY A 154 -15.10 6.53 4.90
N LEU A 155 -15.50 7.41 3.98
CA LEU A 155 -15.50 7.12 2.55
C LEU A 155 -14.08 6.92 1.99
N LEU A 156 -13.11 7.74 2.43
CA LEU A 156 -11.71 7.60 2.00
C LEU A 156 -11.08 6.29 2.50
N VAL A 157 -11.33 5.92 3.77
CA VAL A 157 -10.84 4.67 4.33
C VAL A 157 -11.51 3.46 3.67
N ALA A 158 -12.81 3.56 3.34
CA ALA A 158 -13.50 2.53 2.58
C ALA A 158 -12.92 2.38 1.16
N ALA A 159 -12.70 3.50 0.45
CA ALA A 159 -12.07 3.49 -0.87
C ALA A 159 -10.66 2.90 -0.80
N ALA A 160 -9.87 3.24 0.23
CA ALA A 160 -8.56 2.62 0.48
C ALA A 160 -8.69 1.11 0.71
N THR A 161 -9.64 0.65 1.54
CA THR A 161 -9.91 -0.78 1.81
C THR A 161 -10.29 -1.53 0.54
N LEU A 162 -11.13 -0.94 -0.31
CA LEU A 162 -11.54 -1.52 -1.59
C LEU A 162 -10.46 -1.40 -2.68
N THR A 163 -9.44 -0.58 -2.47
CA THR A 163 -8.25 -0.54 -3.31
C THR A 163 -7.24 -1.61 -2.89
N ARG A 164 -7.05 -1.80 -1.57
CA ARG A 164 -6.17 -2.83 -0.97
C ARG A 164 -6.72 -3.26 0.39
N THR A 165 -6.85 -4.56 0.61
CA THR A 165 -7.41 -5.13 1.86
C THR A 165 -6.67 -4.69 3.12
N VAL A 166 -5.39 -4.34 3.02
CA VAL A 166 -4.58 -3.77 4.12
C VAL A 166 -5.15 -2.44 4.65
N GLY A 167 -6.08 -1.81 3.95
CA GLY A 167 -6.83 -0.65 4.42
C GLY A 167 -7.88 -0.98 5.49
N LEU A 168 -8.34 -2.23 5.59
CA LEU A 168 -9.42 -2.60 6.53
C LEU A 168 -9.10 -2.31 8.00
N PRO A 169 -7.92 -2.64 8.55
CA PRO A 169 -7.55 -2.27 9.91
C PRO A 169 -7.56 -0.76 10.18
N LEU A 170 -7.39 0.07 9.15
CA LEU A 170 -7.42 1.52 9.30
C LEU A 170 -8.80 2.02 9.71
N VAL A 171 -9.89 1.31 9.36
CA VAL A 171 -11.25 1.63 9.83
C VAL A 171 -11.28 1.70 11.35
N VAL A 172 -10.69 0.72 12.02
CA VAL A 172 -10.60 0.66 13.49
C VAL A 172 -9.70 1.77 14.03
N ILE A 173 -8.54 1.98 13.41
CA ILE A 173 -7.57 3.02 13.82
C ILE A 173 -8.25 4.41 13.79
N PHE A 174 -8.93 4.74 12.70
CA PHE A 174 -9.60 6.03 12.57
C PHE A 174 -10.80 6.17 13.51
N ALA A 175 -11.56 5.09 13.75
CA ALA A 175 -12.64 5.10 14.75
C ALA A 175 -12.10 5.39 16.16
N CYS A 176 -11.07 4.65 16.59
CA CYS A 176 -10.40 4.87 17.87
C CYS A 176 -9.82 6.29 17.97
N TRP A 177 -9.19 6.79 16.89
CA TRP A 177 -8.69 8.16 16.84
C TRP A 177 -9.79 9.20 17.02
N LEU A 178 -10.93 9.05 16.35
CA LEU A 178 -12.05 9.98 16.48
C LEU A 178 -12.65 9.96 17.90
N ILE A 179 -12.81 8.78 18.50
CA ILE A 179 -13.28 8.64 19.90
C ILE A 179 -12.31 9.35 20.85
N TYR A 180 -11.02 9.08 20.73
CA TYR A 180 -9.98 9.72 21.53
C TYR A 180 -9.98 11.24 21.36
N ARG A 181 -9.99 11.70 20.10
CA ARG A 181 -9.95 13.10 19.72
C ARG A 181 -11.16 13.89 20.23
N MET A 182 -12.34 13.30 20.19
CA MET A 182 -13.60 13.89 20.62
C MET A 182 -13.90 13.66 22.11
N ARG A 183 -12.91 13.22 22.88
CA ARG A 183 -13.02 12.96 24.34
C ARG A 183 -14.16 12.00 24.70
N GLY A 184 -14.26 10.89 23.99
CA GLY A 184 -15.26 9.85 24.23
C GLY A 184 -16.62 10.11 23.56
N ARG A 185 -16.80 11.20 22.80
CA ARG A 185 -18.02 11.42 22.01
C ARG A 185 -18.02 10.51 20.80
N VAL A 186 -18.75 9.41 20.87
CA VAL A 186 -18.75 8.34 19.85
C VAL A 186 -19.49 8.69 18.55
N LEU A 187 -20.31 9.75 18.56
CA LEU A 187 -21.17 10.09 17.40
C LEU A 187 -20.39 10.26 16.11
N MET A 188 -19.26 10.98 16.13
CA MET A 188 -18.46 11.19 14.90
C MET A 188 -17.76 9.91 14.45
N ALA A 189 -17.35 9.05 15.38
CA ALA A 189 -16.86 7.71 15.05
C ALA A 189 -17.98 6.85 14.44
N GLY A 190 -19.19 6.92 14.96
CA GLY A 190 -20.37 6.26 14.40
C GLY A 190 -20.69 6.72 12.97
N VAL A 191 -20.66 8.04 12.72
CA VAL A 191 -20.82 8.60 11.34
C VAL A 191 -19.75 8.09 10.39
N MET A 192 -18.48 8.10 10.83
CA MET A 192 -17.37 7.60 10.04
C MET A 192 -17.51 6.10 9.74
N LEU A 193 -17.86 5.29 10.76
CA LEU A 193 -18.07 3.85 10.60
C LEU A 193 -19.24 3.55 9.66
N ALA A 194 -20.34 4.26 9.76
CA ALA A 194 -21.48 4.10 8.85
C ALA A 194 -21.10 4.46 7.41
N ALA A 195 -20.36 5.57 7.22
CA ALA A 195 -19.87 5.99 5.91
C ALA A 195 -18.85 5.02 5.31
N ALA A 196 -18.04 4.35 6.15
CA ALA A 196 -17.11 3.33 5.71
C ALA A 196 -17.82 1.99 5.40
N ALA A 197 -18.77 1.61 6.26
CA ALA A 197 -19.49 0.35 6.13
C ALA A 197 -20.32 0.28 4.84
N LEU A 198 -20.96 1.38 4.43
CA LEU A 198 -21.86 1.39 3.26
C LEU A 198 -21.19 0.91 1.97
N PRO A 199 -20.05 1.49 1.50
CA PRO A 199 -19.40 0.99 0.28
C PRO A 199 -18.71 -0.38 0.50
N ILE A 200 -18.20 -0.70 1.70
CA ILE A 200 -17.58 -2.00 1.98
C ILE A 200 -18.64 -3.11 1.93
N LEU A 201 -19.80 -2.91 2.57
CA LEU A 201 -20.89 -3.88 2.55
C LEU A 201 -21.54 -3.98 1.16
N GLY A 202 -21.69 -2.85 0.45
CA GLY A 202 -22.15 -2.84 -0.93
C GLY A 202 -21.25 -3.65 -1.86
N TYR A 203 -19.92 -3.52 -1.69
CA TYR A 203 -18.94 -4.35 -2.41
C TYR A 203 -19.04 -5.82 -1.98
N GLY A 204 -19.16 -6.09 -0.68
CA GLY A 204 -19.33 -7.45 -0.15
C GLY A 204 -20.56 -8.15 -0.70
N ALA A 205 -21.67 -7.42 -0.85
CA ALA A 205 -22.90 -7.93 -1.48
C ALA A 205 -22.68 -8.25 -2.98
N TRP A 206 -21.96 -7.37 -3.69
CA TRP A 206 -21.59 -7.64 -5.09
C TRP A 206 -20.64 -8.85 -5.20
N PHE A 207 -19.65 -8.96 -4.29
CA PHE A 207 -18.74 -10.09 -4.23
C PHE A 207 -19.52 -11.41 -3.99
N HIS A 208 -20.45 -11.39 -3.03
CA HIS A 208 -21.31 -12.53 -2.73
C HIS A 208 -22.19 -12.93 -3.93
N ALA A 209 -22.81 -11.97 -4.60
CA ALA A 209 -23.63 -12.24 -5.78
C ALA A 209 -22.85 -12.88 -6.96
N VAL A 210 -21.53 -12.73 -7.00
CA VAL A 210 -20.68 -13.25 -8.08
C VAL A 210 -20.00 -14.56 -7.71
N HIS A 211 -19.61 -14.72 -6.44
CA HIS A 211 -18.80 -15.84 -5.99
C HIS A 211 -19.48 -16.72 -4.94
N ASP A 212 -20.71 -16.37 -4.55
CA ASP A 212 -21.47 -17.05 -3.48
C ASP A 212 -20.77 -17.10 -2.11
N ARG A 213 -19.80 -16.20 -1.90
CA ARG A 213 -18.93 -16.09 -0.72
C ARG A 213 -19.06 -14.71 -0.08
N ILE A 214 -18.98 -14.63 1.25
CA ILE A 214 -18.98 -13.37 1.99
C ILE A 214 -17.54 -12.87 2.17
N GLY A 215 -17.23 -11.69 1.64
CA GLY A 215 -15.88 -11.12 1.78
C GLY A 215 -15.62 -9.95 0.84
N ILE A 216 -14.39 -9.44 0.93
CA ILE A 216 -13.83 -8.44 -0.01
C ILE A 216 -12.95 -9.18 -1.03
N VAL A 217 -12.36 -10.28 -0.63
CA VAL A 217 -11.58 -11.22 -1.45
C VAL A 217 -11.87 -12.64 -0.97
N GLY A 218 -11.57 -13.63 -1.81
CA GLY A 218 -11.83 -15.06 -1.56
C GLY A 218 -10.57 -15.91 -1.43
N ALA A 219 -9.42 -15.29 -1.15
CA ALA A 219 -8.13 -15.99 -1.11
C ALA A 219 -7.39 -15.82 0.24
N ASN A 220 -8.11 -15.48 1.30
CA ASN A 220 -7.49 -15.20 2.61
C ASN A 220 -6.80 -16.43 3.21
N GLY A 221 -7.42 -17.60 3.08
CA GLY A 221 -6.87 -18.87 3.54
C GLY A 221 -5.59 -19.26 2.79
N VAL A 222 -5.60 -19.08 1.46
CA VAL A 222 -4.46 -19.35 0.58
C VAL A 222 -3.24 -18.51 0.96
N PHE A 223 -3.42 -17.20 1.14
CA PHE A 223 -2.30 -16.32 1.53
C PHE A 223 -1.84 -16.58 2.97
N LEU A 224 -2.75 -16.85 3.89
CA LEU A 224 -2.35 -17.19 5.25
C LEU A 224 -1.64 -18.54 5.32
N TYR A 225 -2.04 -19.52 4.49
CA TYR A 225 -1.31 -20.77 4.34
C TYR A 225 0.12 -20.52 3.87
N SER A 226 0.30 -19.77 2.78
CA SER A 226 1.63 -19.45 2.26
C SER A 226 2.51 -18.81 3.32
N LYS A 227 1.96 -17.88 4.12
CA LYS A 227 2.64 -17.28 5.27
C LYS A 227 3.10 -18.33 6.29
N THR A 228 2.24 -19.30 6.60
CA THR A 228 2.59 -20.33 7.60
C THR A 228 3.69 -21.26 7.13
N MET A 229 3.89 -21.42 5.82
CA MET A 229 4.94 -22.29 5.28
C MET A 229 6.36 -21.81 5.63
N THR A 230 6.52 -20.58 6.07
CA THR A 230 7.80 -20.05 6.57
C THR A 230 8.23 -20.66 7.91
N PHE A 231 7.31 -21.26 8.69
CA PHE A 231 7.60 -21.80 10.03
C PHE A 231 6.88 -23.13 10.37
N ALA A 232 5.77 -23.46 9.68
CA ALA A 232 4.93 -24.60 10.05
C ALA A 232 5.68 -25.93 9.94
N ASP A 233 5.77 -26.67 11.04
CA ASP A 233 6.33 -28.02 11.09
C ASP A 233 5.21 -29.03 11.33
N CYS A 234 4.94 -29.88 10.34
CA CYS A 234 3.88 -30.87 10.42
C CYS A 234 4.17 -31.99 11.45
N ALA A 235 5.43 -32.24 11.80
CA ALA A 235 5.76 -33.19 12.86
C ALA A 235 5.31 -32.66 14.23
N VAL A 236 5.38 -31.33 14.43
CA VAL A 236 4.89 -30.65 15.64
C VAL A 236 3.37 -30.50 15.62
N MET A 237 2.80 -30.05 14.48
CA MET A 237 1.37 -29.80 14.30
C MET A 237 0.52 -31.07 14.37
N ARG A 238 1.02 -32.19 13.84
CA ARG A 238 0.29 -33.44 13.65
C ARG A 238 -1.11 -33.21 13.04
N PRO A 239 -1.15 -32.66 11.81
CA PRO A 239 -2.43 -32.33 11.20
C PRO A 239 -3.27 -33.57 10.94
N PRO A 240 -4.61 -33.48 10.96
CA PRO A 240 -5.48 -34.55 10.53
C PRO A 240 -5.26 -34.90 9.04
N ALA A 241 -5.70 -36.06 8.60
CA ALA A 241 -5.38 -36.62 7.27
C ALA A 241 -5.77 -35.72 6.11
N ASP A 242 -6.88 -34.99 6.23
CA ASP A 242 -7.37 -34.02 5.22
C ASP A 242 -6.46 -32.80 5.09
N LEU A 243 -5.79 -32.34 6.17
CA LEU A 243 -4.85 -31.26 6.15
C LEU A 243 -3.40 -31.70 5.86
N ALA A 244 -3.08 -32.96 6.11
CA ALA A 244 -1.72 -33.50 5.92
C ALA A 244 -1.24 -33.39 4.46
N VAL A 245 -2.16 -33.35 3.50
CA VAL A 245 -1.85 -33.16 2.08
C VAL A 245 -1.19 -31.82 1.77
N LEU A 246 -1.35 -30.83 2.64
CA LEU A 246 -0.76 -29.50 2.53
C LEU A 246 0.63 -29.40 3.17
N CYS A 247 1.13 -30.46 3.80
CA CYS A 247 2.43 -30.48 4.44
C CYS A 247 3.57 -30.44 3.40
N ASP A 248 4.55 -29.59 3.64
CA ASP A 248 5.83 -29.66 2.94
C ASP A 248 6.81 -30.47 3.82
N PRO A 249 7.39 -31.58 3.33
CA PRO A 249 8.31 -32.41 4.10
C PRO A 249 9.65 -31.74 4.38
N ARG A 250 9.98 -30.67 3.65
CA ARG A 250 11.24 -29.93 3.83
C ARG A 250 11.22 -29.14 5.14
N PRO A 251 12.35 -29.06 5.86
CA PRO A 251 12.48 -28.11 6.98
C PRO A 251 12.20 -26.67 6.55
N PRO A 252 11.59 -25.80 7.39
CA PRO A 252 11.27 -24.42 7.01
C PRO A 252 12.42 -23.63 6.38
N ALA A 253 13.65 -23.80 6.89
CA ALA A 253 14.83 -23.11 6.36
C ALA A 253 15.24 -23.53 4.93
N GLN A 254 14.73 -24.64 4.41
CA GLN A 254 15.03 -25.15 3.06
C GLN A 254 13.87 -24.96 2.09
N ARG A 255 12.80 -24.31 2.53
CA ARG A 255 11.62 -24.07 1.71
C ARG A 255 11.80 -22.84 0.81
N PRO A 256 11.12 -22.82 -0.34
CA PRO A 256 11.09 -21.64 -1.20
C PRO A 256 10.36 -20.47 -0.49
N PRO A 257 10.47 -19.25 -1.03
CA PRO A 257 9.72 -18.08 -0.57
C PRO A 257 8.22 -18.35 -0.47
N ALA A 258 7.52 -17.64 0.42
CA ALA A 258 6.11 -17.88 0.71
C ALA A 258 5.22 -17.79 -0.54
N GLN A 259 5.48 -16.84 -1.45
CA GLN A 259 4.72 -16.67 -2.69
C GLN A 259 4.70 -17.93 -3.58
N GLU A 260 5.75 -18.77 -3.55
CA GLU A 260 5.81 -19.99 -4.34
C GLU A 260 4.70 -20.99 -3.91
N TYR A 261 4.26 -20.92 -2.67
CA TYR A 261 3.14 -21.75 -2.19
C TYR A 261 1.79 -21.33 -2.75
N VAL A 262 1.69 -20.14 -3.31
CA VAL A 262 0.48 -19.62 -3.98
C VAL A 262 0.51 -19.89 -5.48
N TRP A 263 1.70 -19.78 -6.11
CA TRP A 263 1.81 -19.70 -7.56
C TRP A 263 2.56 -20.83 -8.24
N SER A 264 3.47 -21.53 -7.53
CA SER A 264 4.28 -22.59 -8.13
C SER A 264 3.49 -23.89 -8.30
N PRO A 265 3.62 -24.57 -9.46
CA PRO A 265 3.07 -25.91 -9.66
C PRO A 265 3.59 -26.96 -8.66
N ASP A 266 4.72 -26.69 -8.02
CA ASP A 266 5.32 -27.59 -7.03
C ASP A 266 4.71 -27.45 -5.63
N SER A 267 3.88 -26.43 -5.41
CA SER A 267 3.18 -26.23 -4.13
C SER A 267 2.18 -27.35 -3.86
N PRO A 268 2.15 -27.88 -2.62
CA PRO A 268 1.11 -28.83 -2.22
C PRO A 268 -0.31 -28.30 -2.45
N LEU A 269 -0.53 -27.01 -2.22
CA LEU A 269 -1.83 -26.37 -2.41
C LEU A 269 -2.22 -26.26 -3.90
N VAL A 270 -1.27 -25.86 -4.76
CA VAL A 270 -1.52 -25.69 -6.21
C VAL A 270 -1.77 -27.04 -6.90
N ARG A 271 -1.24 -28.13 -6.34
CA ARG A 271 -1.48 -29.51 -6.83
C ARG A 271 -2.86 -30.07 -6.48
N LEU A 272 -3.61 -29.40 -5.62
CA LEU A 272 -4.99 -29.84 -5.32
C LEU A 272 -5.88 -29.69 -6.55
N PRO A 273 -6.93 -30.53 -6.67
CA PRO A 273 -7.90 -30.41 -7.75
C PRO A 273 -8.57 -29.03 -7.80
N GLY A 274 -8.93 -28.59 -9.01
CA GLY A 274 -9.63 -27.32 -9.22
C GLY A 274 -8.67 -26.12 -9.36
N ILE A 275 -9.19 -24.93 -9.09
CA ILE A 275 -8.38 -23.71 -9.08
C ILE A 275 -7.85 -23.45 -7.66
N THR A 276 -6.65 -22.95 -7.54
CA THR A 276 -6.00 -22.67 -6.24
C THR A 276 -6.88 -21.82 -5.31
N PHE A 277 -7.64 -20.89 -5.87
CA PHE A 277 -8.51 -19.97 -5.14
C PHE A 277 -9.98 -20.44 -5.08
N SER A 278 -10.27 -21.73 -5.30
CA SER A 278 -11.60 -22.26 -5.05
C SER A 278 -11.97 -22.15 -3.57
N GLU A 279 -13.26 -22.23 -3.24
CA GLU A 279 -13.72 -22.12 -1.86
C GLU A 279 -13.16 -23.25 -1.01
N GLU A 280 -13.22 -24.47 -1.52
CA GLU A 280 -12.72 -25.66 -0.84
C GLU A 280 -11.22 -25.55 -0.53
N ASN A 281 -10.42 -25.09 -1.51
CA ASN A 281 -8.98 -24.96 -1.33
C ASN A 281 -8.63 -23.80 -0.38
N ASP A 282 -9.37 -22.68 -0.43
CA ASP A 282 -9.18 -21.55 0.49
C ASP A 282 -9.55 -21.91 1.93
N GLU A 283 -10.67 -22.63 2.14
CA GLU A 283 -11.05 -23.11 3.47
C GLU A 283 -10.06 -24.14 4.02
N LEU A 284 -9.62 -25.10 3.20
CA LEU A 284 -8.62 -26.09 3.58
C LEU A 284 -7.30 -25.41 3.99
N ALA A 285 -6.82 -24.48 3.18
CA ALA A 285 -5.64 -23.68 3.42
C ALA A 285 -5.78 -22.86 4.71
N GLY A 286 -6.93 -22.22 4.94
CA GLY A 286 -7.24 -21.46 6.15
C GLY A 286 -7.27 -22.32 7.41
N ARG A 287 -7.82 -23.52 7.34
CA ARG A 287 -7.82 -24.51 8.45
C ARG A 287 -6.39 -24.94 8.78
N PHE A 288 -5.59 -25.27 7.78
CA PHE A 288 -4.17 -25.59 7.96
C PHE A 288 -3.42 -24.45 8.64
N ALA A 289 -3.55 -23.23 8.11
CA ALA A 289 -2.90 -22.04 8.65
C ALA A 289 -3.31 -21.75 10.10
N SER A 290 -4.59 -21.89 10.41
CA SER A 290 -5.10 -21.73 11.77
C SER A 290 -4.51 -22.76 12.74
N LEU A 291 -4.36 -24.01 12.30
CA LEU A 291 -3.73 -25.08 13.08
C LEU A 291 -2.23 -24.76 13.29
N ALA A 292 -1.52 -24.37 12.25
CA ALA A 292 -0.10 -24.00 12.33
C ALA A 292 0.16 -22.88 13.33
N ILE A 293 -0.60 -21.78 13.26
CA ILE A 293 -0.48 -20.63 14.15
C ILE A 293 -0.77 -21.02 15.61
N ARG A 294 -1.83 -21.80 15.84
CA ARG A 294 -2.18 -22.24 17.21
C ARG A 294 -1.17 -23.21 17.81
N SER A 295 -0.62 -24.09 16.99
CA SER A 295 0.37 -25.08 17.44
C SER A 295 1.75 -24.48 17.66
N GLN A 296 2.10 -23.43 16.89
CA GLN A 296 3.43 -22.84 16.85
C GLN A 296 3.36 -21.27 16.90
N PRO A 297 2.76 -20.67 17.95
CA PRO A 297 2.54 -19.22 18.00
C PRO A 297 3.84 -18.42 18.02
N LEU A 298 4.92 -18.94 18.63
CA LEU A 298 6.23 -18.29 18.63
C LEU A 298 6.89 -18.37 17.25
N GLY A 299 6.68 -19.46 16.51
CA GLY A 299 7.11 -19.58 15.11
C GLY A 299 6.43 -18.54 14.23
N TYR A 300 5.12 -18.37 14.37
CA TYR A 300 4.38 -17.32 13.68
C TYR A 300 4.89 -15.92 14.02
N LEU A 301 5.04 -15.60 15.33
CA LEU A 301 5.56 -14.30 15.75
C LEU A 301 6.97 -14.05 15.21
N GLY A 302 7.87 -15.05 15.31
CA GLY A 302 9.21 -14.98 14.76
C GLY A 302 9.23 -14.72 13.25
N SER A 303 8.35 -15.40 12.51
CA SER A 303 8.17 -15.20 11.08
C SER A 303 7.68 -13.78 10.74
N VAL A 304 6.68 -13.24 11.47
CA VAL A 304 6.20 -11.86 11.28
C VAL A 304 7.32 -10.85 11.54
N LEU A 305 8.06 -11.01 12.64
CA LEU A 305 9.16 -10.11 12.99
C LEU A 305 10.32 -10.19 11.98
N SER A 306 10.65 -11.37 11.50
CA SER A 306 11.68 -11.58 10.47
C SER A 306 11.31 -10.87 9.16
N GLU A 307 10.07 -11.05 8.70
CA GLU A 307 9.56 -10.38 7.49
C GLU A 307 9.48 -8.85 7.67
N LEU A 308 9.01 -8.38 8.84
CA LEU A 308 8.98 -6.96 9.15
C LEU A 308 10.39 -6.34 9.17
N ALA A 309 11.39 -7.08 9.68
CA ALA A 309 12.77 -6.61 9.72
C ALA A 309 13.35 -6.38 8.31
N ARG A 310 12.82 -7.06 7.28
CA ARG A 310 13.18 -6.82 5.87
C ARG A 310 12.80 -5.42 5.37
N SER A 311 11.93 -4.72 6.09
CA SER A 311 11.61 -3.32 5.80
C SER A 311 12.72 -2.34 6.19
N PHE A 312 13.73 -2.76 6.97
CA PHE A 312 14.66 -1.85 7.65
C PHE A 312 16.16 -2.02 7.35
N PRO A 313 16.62 -2.74 6.32
CA PRO A 313 18.05 -2.82 6.03
C PRO A 313 18.59 -1.49 5.48
N LEU A 314 19.93 -1.33 5.54
CA LEU A 314 20.63 -0.20 4.93
C LEU A 314 20.72 -0.33 3.41
N SER A 315 20.82 -1.56 2.93
CA SER A 315 20.82 -1.91 1.50
C SER A 315 19.45 -2.42 1.10
N ARG A 316 19.26 -2.67 -0.18
CA ARG A 316 18.06 -3.29 -0.74
C ARG A 316 18.43 -4.68 -1.30
N PRO A 317 18.51 -5.74 -0.46
CA PRO A 317 18.85 -7.08 -0.93
C PRO A 317 17.75 -7.63 -1.83
N VAL A 318 18.16 -8.47 -2.79
CA VAL A 318 17.20 -9.20 -3.64
C VAL A 318 16.27 -10.03 -2.75
N TYR A 319 14.96 -9.86 -2.94
CA TYR A 319 13.92 -10.58 -2.23
C TYR A 319 12.56 -10.46 -2.96
N PRO A 320 11.76 -11.52 -3.02
CA PRO A 320 12.08 -12.91 -2.63
C PRO A 320 13.04 -13.58 -3.62
N ASP A 321 13.03 -13.15 -4.86
CA ASP A 321 13.87 -13.62 -5.96
C ASP A 321 14.20 -12.45 -6.90
N GLN A 322 15.05 -12.70 -7.91
CA GLN A 322 15.50 -11.67 -8.86
C GLN A 322 14.35 -11.17 -9.74
N GLU A 323 13.42 -12.05 -10.15
CA GLU A 323 12.30 -11.68 -11.02
C GLU A 323 11.41 -10.64 -10.36
N VAL A 324 11.00 -10.89 -9.12
CA VAL A 324 10.14 -9.96 -8.36
C VAL A 324 10.89 -8.67 -8.02
N TYR A 325 12.17 -8.77 -7.69
CA TYR A 325 13.00 -7.61 -7.41
C TYR A 325 13.10 -6.67 -8.61
N ASP A 326 13.31 -7.23 -9.81
CA ASP A 326 13.47 -6.47 -11.07
C ASP A 326 12.19 -5.71 -11.48
N TYR A 327 11.00 -6.13 -11.01
CA TYR A 327 9.77 -5.37 -11.24
C TYR A 327 9.74 -3.99 -10.57
N TYR A 328 10.63 -3.73 -9.61
CA TYR A 328 10.74 -2.46 -8.90
C TYR A 328 11.95 -1.63 -9.32
N GLU A 329 12.65 -2.05 -10.36
CA GLU A 329 13.75 -1.31 -10.96
C GLU A 329 13.29 -0.70 -12.29
N PHE A 330 13.75 0.52 -12.59
CA PHE A 330 13.53 1.09 -13.92
C PHE A 330 14.16 0.19 -14.98
N PRO A 331 13.38 -0.46 -15.85
CA PRO A 331 13.89 -1.53 -16.70
C PRO A 331 14.85 -1.01 -17.77
N ALA A 332 15.91 -1.80 -18.06
CA ALA A 332 16.82 -1.56 -19.18
C ALA A 332 16.30 -2.19 -20.48
N ALA A 333 15.42 -3.20 -20.39
CA ALA A 333 14.74 -3.84 -21.50
C ALA A 333 13.24 -3.94 -21.21
N PRO A 334 12.36 -3.91 -22.21
CA PRO A 334 10.92 -4.03 -22.01
C PRO A 334 10.58 -5.34 -21.28
N PRO A 335 9.91 -5.31 -20.11
CA PRO A 335 9.48 -6.52 -19.45
C PRO A 335 8.41 -7.23 -20.28
N ALA A 336 8.58 -8.54 -20.50
CA ALA A 336 7.57 -9.36 -21.16
C ALA A 336 6.41 -9.67 -20.20
N PRO A 337 5.17 -9.75 -20.71
CA PRO A 337 4.06 -10.26 -19.91
C PRO A 337 4.36 -11.68 -19.42
N PRO A 338 4.03 -12.03 -18.15
CA PRO A 338 4.13 -13.42 -17.70
C PRO A 338 3.35 -14.34 -18.64
N GLY A 339 3.96 -15.46 -19.07
CA GLY A 339 3.40 -16.40 -20.05
C GLY A 339 2.22 -17.24 -19.51
N ARG A 340 1.54 -16.82 -18.44
CA ARG A 340 0.47 -17.53 -17.76
C ARG A 340 -0.82 -16.70 -17.67
N TYR A 341 -1.97 -17.39 -17.58
CA TYR A 341 -3.23 -16.74 -17.24
C TYR A 341 -3.13 -16.14 -15.81
N PRO A 342 -3.65 -14.93 -15.52
CA PRO A 342 -4.45 -14.07 -16.42
C PRO A 342 -3.63 -13.08 -17.25
N ALA A 343 -2.30 -13.10 -17.20
CA ALA A 343 -1.47 -12.07 -17.83
C ALA A 343 -1.60 -12.07 -19.36
N THR A 344 -1.64 -13.26 -20.00
CA THR A 344 -1.79 -13.38 -21.46
C THR A 344 -3.10 -12.77 -21.96
N VAL A 345 -4.23 -13.11 -21.31
CA VAL A 345 -5.55 -12.56 -21.64
C VAL A 345 -5.63 -11.07 -21.29
N GLY A 346 -5.00 -10.67 -20.18
CA GLY A 346 -4.95 -9.28 -19.76
C GLY A 346 -4.17 -8.40 -20.71
N ALA A 347 -3.03 -8.89 -21.24
CA ALA A 347 -2.23 -8.18 -22.22
C ALA A 347 -3.01 -7.98 -23.54
N GLU A 348 -3.62 -9.05 -24.08
CA GLU A 348 -4.44 -8.97 -25.29
C GLU A 348 -5.59 -7.96 -25.15
N ARG A 349 -6.30 -7.97 -24.02
CA ARG A 349 -7.39 -7.03 -23.77
C ARG A 349 -6.90 -5.60 -23.54
N ALA A 350 -5.77 -5.43 -22.88
CA ALA A 350 -5.17 -4.13 -22.67
C ALA A 350 -4.83 -3.46 -24.00
N GLU A 351 -4.26 -4.24 -24.92
CA GLU A 351 -3.87 -3.76 -26.25
C GLU A 351 -5.09 -3.47 -27.13
N ARG A 352 -6.04 -4.41 -27.19
CA ARG A 352 -7.17 -4.31 -28.09
C ARG A 352 -8.27 -3.37 -27.60
N ASP A 353 -8.65 -3.52 -26.32
CA ASP A 353 -9.89 -2.91 -25.79
C ASP A 353 -9.61 -1.62 -25.00
N TYR A 354 -8.48 -1.57 -24.22
CA TYR A 354 -8.18 -0.41 -23.37
C TYR A 354 -7.35 0.64 -24.11
N GLU A 355 -6.08 0.33 -24.48
CA GLU A 355 -5.15 1.27 -25.13
C GLU A 355 -5.51 1.49 -26.61
N ARG A 356 -6.08 0.47 -27.26
CA ARG A 356 -6.34 0.41 -28.71
C ARG A 356 -5.06 0.60 -29.53
N GLY A 357 -3.96 0.06 -29.04
CA GLY A 357 -2.63 0.17 -29.60
C GLY A 357 -1.61 -0.62 -28.77
N PRO A 358 -0.33 -0.60 -29.15
CA PRO A 358 0.71 -1.36 -28.47
C PRO A 358 0.85 -0.96 -27.00
N ILE A 359 0.87 -1.96 -26.10
CA ILE A 359 1.02 -1.75 -24.65
C ILE A 359 2.44 -2.00 -24.14
N ALA A 360 3.29 -2.63 -24.94
CA ALA A 360 4.67 -2.93 -24.54
C ALA A 360 5.40 -1.63 -24.14
N THR A 361 6.04 -1.67 -22.98
CA THR A 361 6.81 -0.52 -22.50
C THR A 361 7.95 -0.20 -23.47
N ARG A 362 7.89 0.98 -24.10
CA ARG A 362 8.96 1.48 -24.95
C ARG A 362 9.92 2.30 -24.12
N ILE A 363 11.18 1.86 -24.05
CA ILE A 363 12.26 2.53 -23.36
C ILE A 363 12.88 3.57 -24.30
N VAL A 364 12.92 4.82 -23.87
CA VAL A 364 13.38 5.97 -24.68
C VAL A 364 14.58 6.62 -24.02
N GLU A 365 15.74 6.44 -24.63
CA GLU A 365 16.97 7.12 -24.21
C GLU A 365 17.01 8.58 -24.70
N PRO A 366 17.65 9.52 -24.00
CA PRO A 366 18.42 9.31 -22.75
C PRO A 366 17.59 9.33 -21.46
N TYR A 367 16.29 9.57 -21.53
CA TYR A 367 15.42 9.77 -20.36
C TYR A 367 15.38 8.54 -19.44
N ALA A 368 15.26 7.37 -20.02
CA ALA A 368 15.27 6.12 -19.28
C ALA A 368 16.60 5.89 -18.54
N GLY A 369 17.73 6.12 -19.20
CA GLY A 369 19.05 6.02 -18.60
C GLY A 369 19.24 7.00 -17.44
N TRP A 370 18.68 8.22 -17.55
CA TRP A 370 18.72 9.17 -16.42
C TRP A 370 17.94 8.68 -15.22
N MET A 371 16.79 8.03 -15.42
CA MET A 371 15.98 7.50 -14.31
C MET A 371 16.63 6.30 -13.66
N ARG A 372 17.27 5.40 -14.43
CA ARG A 372 18.08 4.29 -13.86
C ARG A 372 19.23 4.83 -13.01
N ALA A 373 20.04 5.74 -13.56
CA ALA A 373 21.13 6.37 -12.81
C ALA A 373 20.65 7.15 -11.57
N TYR A 374 19.46 7.73 -11.64
CA TYR A 374 18.83 8.38 -10.50
C TYR A 374 18.45 7.37 -9.41
N GLN A 375 17.87 6.23 -9.79
CA GLN A 375 17.45 5.17 -8.87
C GLN A 375 18.62 4.52 -8.16
N ASP A 376 19.78 4.38 -8.83
CA ASP A 376 21.02 3.84 -8.23
C ASP A 376 21.49 4.67 -7.01
N VAL A 377 21.14 5.96 -6.95
CA VAL A 377 21.68 6.91 -5.97
C VAL A 377 20.63 7.46 -5.01
N VAL A 378 19.40 7.69 -5.48
CA VAL A 378 18.39 8.44 -4.73
C VAL A 378 17.21 7.56 -4.32
N TRP A 379 17.31 6.99 -3.15
CA TRP A 379 16.25 6.19 -2.53
C TRP A 379 16.31 6.29 -1.00
N LEU A 380 15.19 5.98 -0.34
CA LEU A 380 15.09 6.00 1.12
C LEU A 380 15.49 4.62 1.70
N PRO A 381 16.67 4.48 2.34
CA PRO A 381 17.05 3.21 2.98
C PRO A 381 16.06 2.79 4.06
N GLY A 382 15.82 1.48 4.19
CA GLY A 382 14.92 0.94 5.22
C GLY A 382 15.33 1.34 6.65
N ALA A 383 16.63 1.43 6.93
CA ALA A 383 17.13 1.91 8.23
C ALA A 383 16.71 3.38 8.49
N ALA A 384 16.62 4.22 7.47
CA ALA A 384 16.08 5.57 7.62
C ALA A 384 14.58 5.54 7.93
N VAL A 385 13.81 4.63 7.33
CA VAL A 385 12.39 4.41 7.69
C VAL A 385 12.26 4.03 9.16
N LEU A 386 13.09 3.12 9.66
CA LEU A 386 13.10 2.74 11.08
C LEU A 386 13.40 3.95 11.98
N LEU A 387 14.42 4.72 11.65
CA LEU A 387 14.76 5.93 12.42
C LEU A 387 13.62 6.92 12.44
N ILE A 388 12.97 7.17 11.30
CA ILE A 388 11.80 8.05 11.17
C ILE A 388 10.66 7.56 12.08
N LEU A 389 10.41 6.24 12.12
CA LEU A 389 9.38 5.63 12.98
C LEU A 389 9.71 5.72 14.48
N LEU A 390 10.98 5.70 14.84
CA LEU A 390 11.42 5.81 16.25
C LEU A 390 11.38 7.26 16.76
N VAL A 391 11.50 8.27 15.90
CA VAL A 391 11.49 9.68 16.31
C VAL A 391 10.28 10.06 17.16
N PRO A 392 9.01 9.75 16.79
CA PRO A 392 7.86 10.18 17.57
C PRO A 392 7.81 9.56 18.98
N PRO A 393 7.91 8.23 19.18
CA PRO A 393 7.84 7.64 20.52
C PRO A 393 9.02 8.03 21.40
N VAL A 394 10.25 8.12 20.84
CA VAL A 394 11.44 8.55 21.59
C VAL A 394 11.31 10.02 22.01
N ALA A 395 10.89 10.92 21.11
CA ALA A 395 10.67 12.31 21.45
C ALA A 395 9.56 12.48 22.50
N ALA A 396 8.50 11.68 22.46
CA ALA A 396 7.44 11.68 23.45
C ALA A 396 7.97 11.23 24.83
N GLY A 397 8.79 10.19 24.89
CA GLY A 397 9.39 9.69 26.11
C GLY A 397 10.37 10.69 26.75
N VAL A 398 11.30 11.25 25.95
CA VAL A 398 12.32 12.19 26.43
C VAL A 398 11.71 13.51 26.93
N ARG A 399 10.73 14.06 26.19
CA ARG A 399 10.15 15.36 26.51
C ARG A 399 9.09 15.29 27.62
N ARG A 400 8.77 14.10 28.14
CA ARG A 400 7.62 13.88 29.05
C ARG A 400 6.41 14.69 28.57
N LEU A 401 6.16 14.63 27.27
CA LEU A 401 5.13 15.42 26.61
C LEU A 401 3.80 15.10 27.29
N ARG A 402 3.29 16.06 28.04
CA ARG A 402 1.94 15.99 28.57
C ARG A 402 1.00 15.69 27.41
N PRO A 403 0.01 14.78 27.59
CA PRO A 403 -0.82 14.30 26.50
C PRO A 403 -1.87 15.34 26.06
N GLU A 404 -1.45 16.58 25.82
CA GLU A 404 -2.31 17.58 25.21
C GLU A 404 -2.34 17.34 23.69
N SER A 405 -3.04 16.27 23.29
CA SER A 405 -3.30 15.85 21.90
C SER A 405 -2.05 15.52 21.09
N PRO A 406 -1.50 14.30 21.22
CA PRO A 406 -0.37 13.86 20.38
C PRO A 406 -0.82 13.64 18.94
N MET A 407 -0.81 14.71 18.14
CA MET A 407 -1.24 14.68 16.73
C MET A 407 -0.42 13.72 15.86
N TRP A 408 0.78 13.37 16.29
CA TRP A 408 1.64 12.41 15.62
C TRP A 408 1.13 10.96 15.71
N VAL A 409 0.24 10.64 16.67
CA VAL A 409 -0.22 9.26 16.91
C VAL A 409 -0.98 8.71 15.71
N LEU A 410 -1.93 9.46 15.13
CA LEU A 410 -2.71 8.97 13.99
C LEU A 410 -1.81 8.60 12.78
N PRO A 411 -0.95 9.49 12.24
CA PRO A 411 -0.09 9.10 11.13
C PRO A 411 0.94 8.03 11.53
N TRP A 412 1.44 8.02 12.77
CA TRP A 412 2.35 7.00 13.23
C TRP A 412 1.71 5.61 13.29
N THR A 413 0.54 5.48 13.92
CA THR A 413 -0.19 4.21 13.98
C THR A 413 -0.61 3.73 12.60
N THR A 414 -0.98 4.65 11.70
CA THR A 414 -1.26 4.34 10.29
C THR A 414 -0.02 3.73 9.63
N ALA A 415 1.16 4.35 9.75
CA ALA A 415 2.40 3.83 9.18
C ALA A 415 2.77 2.46 9.74
N VAL A 416 2.70 2.29 11.08
CA VAL A 416 3.01 1.01 11.74
C VAL A 416 2.09 -0.10 11.26
N VAL A 417 0.78 0.15 11.16
CA VAL A 417 -0.18 -0.87 10.70
C VAL A 417 0.08 -1.24 9.24
N LEU A 418 0.37 -0.27 8.37
CA LEU A 418 0.69 -0.55 6.97
C LEU A 418 1.97 -1.38 6.79
N LEU A 419 2.95 -1.25 7.71
CA LEU A 419 4.18 -2.04 7.69
C LEU A 419 3.99 -3.44 8.30
N VAL A 420 3.16 -3.57 9.34
CA VAL A 420 3.01 -4.84 10.07
C VAL A 420 2.02 -5.78 9.40
N MET A 421 0.94 -5.25 8.81
CA MET A 421 -0.14 -6.09 8.27
C MET A 421 0.31 -7.03 7.13
N PRO A 422 1.05 -6.59 6.09
CA PRO A 422 1.47 -7.51 5.05
C PRO A 422 2.32 -8.68 5.57
N PRO A 423 3.39 -8.47 6.38
CA PRO A 423 4.13 -9.55 7.02
C PRO A 423 3.29 -10.48 7.91
N ALA A 424 2.21 -9.97 8.50
CA ALA A 424 1.35 -10.78 9.37
C ALA A 424 0.42 -11.73 8.59
N VAL A 425 -0.08 -11.31 7.43
CA VAL A 425 -1.13 -12.06 6.70
C VAL A 425 -0.65 -12.71 5.40
N ALA A 426 0.50 -12.27 4.88
CA ALA A 426 1.08 -12.77 3.64
C ALA A 426 2.61 -12.80 3.76
N GLU A 427 3.30 -11.90 3.10
CA GLU A 427 4.76 -11.79 3.09
C GLU A 427 5.22 -10.35 2.99
N PHE A 428 6.52 -10.10 3.16
CA PHE A 428 7.16 -8.84 2.87
C PHE A 428 7.25 -8.63 1.35
N ASP A 429 7.01 -7.38 0.93
CA ASP A 429 7.30 -6.91 -0.42
C ASP A 429 7.76 -5.44 -0.33
N TYR A 430 8.74 -5.04 -1.12
CA TYR A 430 9.30 -3.68 -1.11
C TYR A 430 8.26 -2.59 -1.37
N ARG A 431 7.29 -2.85 -2.27
CA ARG A 431 6.21 -1.90 -2.58
C ARG A 431 5.29 -1.64 -1.39
N TYR A 432 5.21 -2.56 -0.42
CA TYR A 432 4.33 -2.38 0.75
C TYR A 432 4.89 -1.39 1.77
N VAL A 433 6.19 -1.10 1.71
CA VAL A 433 6.82 -0.10 2.57
C VAL A 433 6.47 1.32 2.14
N LEU A 434 6.42 1.58 0.83
CA LEU A 434 6.27 2.92 0.27
C LEU A 434 4.98 3.65 0.70
N PRO A 435 3.79 3.03 0.75
CA PRO A 435 2.57 3.69 1.23
C PRO A 435 2.61 4.09 2.71
N ALA A 436 3.48 3.49 3.54
CA ALA A 436 3.64 3.83 4.95
C ALA A 436 4.54 5.06 5.17
N VAL A 437 5.49 5.31 4.25
CA VAL A 437 6.52 6.36 4.38
C VAL A 437 5.94 7.76 4.57
N PRO A 438 4.95 8.22 3.78
CA PRO A 438 4.39 9.56 3.94
C PRO A 438 3.80 9.81 5.33
N ALA A 439 3.11 8.80 5.88
CA ALA A 439 2.52 8.87 7.22
C ALA A 439 3.60 8.86 8.31
N ALA A 440 4.63 8.03 8.19
CA ALA A 440 5.79 8.00 9.10
C ALA A 440 6.51 9.34 9.13
N CYS A 441 6.81 9.91 7.95
CA CYS A 441 7.47 11.20 7.81
C CYS A 441 6.64 12.35 8.39
N LEU A 442 5.32 12.35 8.17
CA LEU A 442 4.42 13.31 8.78
C LEU A 442 4.46 13.21 10.31
N ALA A 443 4.38 11.99 10.87
CA ALA A 443 4.44 11.77 12.30
C ALA A 443 5.74 12.30 12.91
N ALA A 444 6.89 12.01 12.29
CA ALA A 444 8.19 12.49 12.73
C ALA A 444 8.30 14.02 12.65
N ALA A 445 7.77 14.66 11.61
CA ALA A 445 7.77 16.11 11.48
C ALA A 445 6.90 16.79 12.55
N LEU A 446 5.77 16.20 12.91
CA LEU A 446 4.85 16.77 13.89
C LEU A 446 5.46 16.88 15.30
N VAL A 447 6.40 16.02 15.68
CA VAL A 447 7.09 16.14 16.97
C VAL A 447 8.19 17.21 16.98
N ALA A 448 8.67 17.66 15.83
CA ALA A 448 9.61 18.77 15.74
C ALA A 448 8.93 20.11 16.05
N GLY A 449 7.61 20.21 15.91
CA GLY A 449 6.80 21.34 16.26
C GLY A 449 6.30 21.31 17.72
N LYS A 450 5.41 22.23 18.06
CA LYS A 450 4.58 22.22 19.26
C LYS A 450 3.11 22.17 18.86
N PRO A 451 2.65 21.12 18.19
CA PRO A 451 1.30 21.06 17.67
C PRO A 451 0.31 20.98 18.84
N SER A 452 -0.60 21.96 18.92
CA SER A 452 -1.74 21.94 19.82
C SER A 452 -2.99 22.35 19.06
N PHE A 453 -4.08 21.62 19.25
CA PHE A 453 -5.37 21.97 18.66
C PHE A 453 -5.87 23.33 19.10
N ARG A 454 -5.51 23.77 20.32
CA ARG A 454 -5.89 25.10 20.84
C ARG A 454 -5.27 26.26 20.06
N ASN A 455 -4.14 26.03 19.40
CA ASN A 455 -3.32 27.07 18.77
C ASN A 455 -3.47 27.18 17.24
N ILE A 456 -4.38 26.43 16.61
CA ILE A 456 -4.60 26.50 15.17
C ILE A 456 -5.43 27.75 14.84
N PRO A 457 -4.98 28.67 13.96
CA PRO A 457 -5.75 29.86 13.60
C PRO A 457 -7.09 29.52 12.95
N ARG A 458 -8.16 30.27 13.29
CA ARG A 458 -9.51 30.04 12.73
C ARG A 458 -9.62 30.35 11.24
N ASN A 459 -8.67 31.09 10.68
CA ASN A 459 -8.79 31.74 9.36
C ASN A 459 -8.04 31.04 8.22
N VAL A 460 -7.48 29.86 8.41
CA VAL A 460 -6.88 29.09 7.29
C VAL A 460 -7.95 28.20 6.69
N ARG A 461 -8.74 28.75 5.74
CA ARG A 461 -9.52 27.97 4.77
C ARG A 461 -8.54 27.48 3.69
N ILE A 462 -8.59 26.19 3.35
CA ILE A 462 -7.94 25.59 2.18
C ILE A 462 -8.80 25.92 0.98
#